data_bd0867c505353b0f940bb4c2e9486c33
#
_entry.id   bd0867c505353b0f940bb4c2e9486c33
#
_cell.length_a   1.000
_cell.length_b   1.000
_cell.length_c   1.000
_cell.angle_alpha   90.00
_cell.angle_beta   90.00
_cell.angle_gamma   90.00
#
_symmetry.space_group_name_H-M   'P 1'
#
loop_
_entity.id
_entity.type
_entity.pdbx_description
1 polymer ?
#
loop_
_entity_poly.entity_id
_entity_poly.type
_entity_poly.pdbx_seq_one_letter_code
_entity_poly.pdbx_strand_id
1 'polypeptide(L)'
;MDLAYQKSLCEMFIDKKITSICTETIAGPKNDYPILAPMSVVAGRLAAHLIQHYLLALEHVKGFMGKGVMLGGLSGAQRAKIVVVGGGVVGMESAKVLSQMGAKVTILELDYAKLQNHPYYHLYDLEVLSVNEANIIQALNGAVGLVGAVLVTASQTPKVILRRHLKRMQKQGVVIDVACDLGGCIETIHQTSHSNPVYVEEDLLHYGVPNMPGIAAKTSSVAYSHASAPYLLYYLEHGLRGFLKADTKIVANTLGGLSAYNGYITQEGIAKTFNLAFKSPSEVLKEL
;
A
#
# COMPACT_ATOMS: atom_id res chain seq x y z
N MET A 1 -2.37 -8.46 13.13
CA MET A 1 -3.68 -8.60 12.46
C MET A 1 -4.33 -7.23 12.44
N ASP A 2 -4.64 -6.71 11.26
CA ASP A 2 -5.32 -5.43 11.14
C ASP A 2 -6.84 -5.62 11.33
N LEU A 3 -7.40 -4.93 12.31
CA LEU A 3 -8.83 -4.98 12.65
C LEU A 3 -9.66 -3.95 11.85
N ALA A 4 -9.00 -3.11 11.04
CA ALA A 4 -9.62 -1.95 10.40
C ALA A 4 -10.80 -2.28 9.45
N TYR A 5 -10.95 -3.56 9.05
CA TYR A 5 -11.88 -3.93 7.98
C TYR A 5 -13.04 -4.83 8.39
N GLN A 6 -13.04 -5.36 9.62
CA GLN A 6 -14.00 -6.39 10.01
C GLN A 6 -14.60 -6.11 11.38
N LYS A 7 -15.74 -5.40 11.39
CA LYS A 7 -16.48 -5.11 12.63
C LYS A 7 -16.75 -6.36 13.47
N SER A 8 -17.20 -7.44 12.83
CA SER A 8 -17.50 -8.72 13.53
C SER A 8 -16.26 -9.33 14.20
N LEU A 9 -15.08 -9.17 13.62
CA LEU A 9 -13.82 -9.60 14.21
C LEU A 9 -13.46 -8.75 15.43
N CYS A 10 -13.65 -7.43 15.35
CA CYS A 10 -13.46 -6.53 16.49
C CYS A 10 -14.40 -6.89 17.65
N GLU A 11 -15.68 -7.11 17.37
CA GLU A 11 -16.68 -7.51 18.35
C GLU A 11 -16.31 -8.85 19.02
N MET A 12 -15.85 -9.83 18.24
CA MET A 12 -15.36 -11.10 18.78
C MET A 12 -14.13 -10.92 19.69
N PHE A 13 -13.19 -10.02 19.33
CA PHE A 13 -12.01 -9.75 20.17
C PHE A 13 -12.39 -9.08 21.49
N ILE A 14 -13.41 -8.21 21.49
CA ILE A 14 -13.97 -7.60 22.67
C ILE A 14 -14.63 -8.66 23.57
N ASP A 15 -15.54 -9.46 22.98
CA ASP A 15 -16.30 -10.49 23.71
C ASP A 15 -15.38 -11.54 24.36
N LYS A 16 -14.38 -12.01 23.62
CA LYS A 16 -13.40 -13.01 24.09
C LYS A 16 -12.25 -12.42 24.89
N LYS A 17 -12.21 -11.09 25.09
CA LYS A 17 -11.14 -10.38 25.80
C LYS A 17 -9.75 -10.70 25.26
N ILE A 18 -9.63 -10.81 23.93
CA ILE A 18 -8.37 -11.17 23.26
C ILE A 18 -7.39 -10.00 23.35
N THR A 19 -6.12 -10.30 23.63
CA THR A 19 -5.01 -9.37 23.41
C THR A 19 -4.50 -9.55 22.00
N SER A 20 -4.47 -8.48 21.21
CA SER A 20 -4.03 -8.49 19.83
C SER A 20 -2.98 -7.43 19.55
N ILE A 21 -1.92 -7.85 18.86
CA ILE A 21 -0.85 -6.96 18.38
C ILE A 21 -0.89 -6.96 16.86
N CYS A 22 -1.10 -5.80 16.26
CA CYS A 22 -0.99 -5.55 14.83
C CYS A 22 0.45 -5.18 14.51
N THR A 23 1.14 -6.03 13.77
CA THR A 23 2.55 -5.80 13.41
C THR A 23 2.72 -4.66 12.40
N GLU A 24 1.67 -4.34 11.64
CA GLU A 24 1.68 -3.29 10.61
C GLU A 24 1.65 -1.88 11.20
N THR A 25 1.18 -1.75 12.46
CA THR A 25 1.10 -0.46 13.16
C THR A 25 2.22 -0.24 14.17
N ILE A 26 3.18 -1.17 14.26
CA ILE A 26 4.39 -0.99 15.05
C ILE A 26 5.29 0.01 14.33
N ALA A 27 5.43 1.20 14.91
CA ALA A 27 6.40 2.19 14.45
C ALA A 27 7.79 1.83 14.98
N GLY A 28 8.79 1.86 14.11
CA GLY A 28 10.17 1.63 14.49
C GLY A 28 10.83 2.87 15.12
N PRO A 29 12.12 2.75 15.49
CA PRO A 29 12.87 3.84 16.13
C PRO A 29 12.93 5.14 15.31
N LYS A 30 12.77 5.05 14.00
CA LYS A 30 12.77 6.18 13.05
C LYS A 30 11.36 6.66 12.67
N ASN A 31 10.36 6.21 13.39
CA ASN A 31 8.94 6.41 13.04
C ASN A 31 8.61 5.84 11.64
N ASP A 32 9.30 4.78 11.27
CA ASP A 32 9.05 3.91 10.13
C ASP A 32 8.19 2.71 10.58
N TYR A 33 7.81 1.86 9.62
CA TYR A 33 7.02 0.65 9.90
C TYR A 33 7.84 -0.58 9.49
N PRO A 34 8.84 -1.01 10.30
CA PRO A 34 9.86 -1.97 9.90
C PRO A 34 9.32 -3.37 9.58
N ILE A 35 8.20 -3.78 10.17
CA ILE A 35 7.59 -5.08 9.87
C ILE A 35 6.67 -4.99 8.64
N LEU A 36 6.05 -3.85 8.39
CA LEU A 36 5.23 -3.58 7.20
C LEU A 36 6.10 -3.34 5.95
N ALA A 37 7.24 -2.67 6.11
CA ALA A 37 8.08 -2.21 5.00
C ALA A 37 8.43 -3.31 3.97
N PRO A 38 8.84 -4.54 4.36
CA PRO A 38 9.13 -5.61 3.39
C PRO A 38 7.94 -5.95 2.49
N MET A 39 6.74 -5.98 3.04
CA MET A 39 5.52 -6.26 2.26
C MET A 39 5.19 -5.11 1.32
N SER A 40 5.39 -3.88 1.76
CA SER A 40 5.25 -2.68 0.93
C SER A 40 6.25 -2.68 -0.25
N VAL A 41 7.49 -3.10 -0.02
CA VAL A 41 8.51 -3.28 -1.07
C VAL A 41 8.06 -4.34 -2.09
N VAL A 42 7.61 -5.50 -1.63
CA VAL A 42 7.13 -6.57 -2.51
C VAL A 42 5.93 -6.10 -3.32
N ALA A 43 4.94 -5.46 -2.68
CA ALA A 43 3.75 -4.95 -3.36
C ALA A 43 4.10 -3.91 -4.44
N GLY A 44 5.00 -2.97 -4.13
CA GLY A 44 5.46 -1.97 -5.11
C GLY A 44 6.13 -2.58 -6.33
N ARG A 45 7.01 -3.56 -6.13
CA ARG A 45 7.66 -4.30 -7.24
C ARG A 45 6.65 -5.09 -8.06
N LEU A 46 5.72 -5.77 -7.40
CA LEU A 46 4.66 -6.52 -8.09
C LEU A 46 3.76 -5.60 -8.93
N ALA A 47 3.40 -4.42 -8.41
CA ALA A 47 2.61 -3.45 -9.16
C ALA A 47 3.30 -3.07 -10.49
N ALA A 48 4.62 -2.84 -10.47
CA ALA A 48 5.38 -2.55 -11.69
C ALA A 48 5.36 -3.72 -12.69
N HIS A 49 5.57 -4.95 -12.22
CA HIS A 49 5.52 -6.15 -13.09
C HIS A 49 4.12 -6.37 -13.67
N LEU A 50 3.08 -6.19 -12.86
CA LEU A 50 1.69 -6.36 -13.29
C LEU A 50 1.28 -5.28 -14.30
N ILE A 51 1.74 -4.03 -14.16
CA ILE A 51 1.53 -2.99 -15.19
C ILE A 51 2.06 -3.49 -16.54
N GLN A 52 3.32 -3.97 -16.60
CA GLN A 52 3.87 -4.48 -17.87
C GLN A 52 3.10 -5.69 -18.38
N HIS A 53 2.74 -6.63 -17.49
CA HIS A 53 2.00 -7.82 -17.88
C HIS A 53 0.66 -7.49 -18.54
N TYR A 54 -0.13 -6.63 -17.90
CA TYR A 54 -1.45 -6.28 -18.39
C TYR A 54 -1.45 -5.29 -19.58
N LEU A 55 -0.33 -4.62 -19.84
CA LEU A 55 -0.16 -3.82 -21.05
C LEU A 55 0.14 -4.66 -22.31
N LEU A 56 0.53 -5.93 -22.16
CA LEU A 56 0.74 -6.82 -23.32
C LEU A 56 -0.58 -7.11 -24.03
N ALA A 57 -0.53 -7.29 -25.35
CA ALA A 57 -1.69 -7.59 -26.20
C ALA A 57 -2.20 -9.02 -26.01
N LEU A 58 -2.61 -9.33 -24.78
CA LEU A 58 -3.23 -10.58 -24.37
C LEU A 58 -4.68 -10.31 -23.96
N GLU A 59 -5.56 -11.26 -24.13
CA GLU A 59 -6.92 -11.19 -23.61
C GLU A 59 -6.91 -11.48 -22.12
N HIS A 60 -6.92 -10.42 -21.30
CA HIS A 60 -6.89 -10.52 -19.84
C HIS A 60 -8.29 -10.70 -19.24
N VAL A 61 -9.31 -10.15 -19.91
CA VAL A 61 -10.73 -10.31 -19.62
C VAL A 61 -11.43 -10.57 -20.95
N LYS A 62 -12.46 -11.40 -20.95
CA LYS A 62 -13.20 -11.74 -22.17
C LYS A 62 -13.62 -10.48 -22.95
N GLY A 63 -13.14 -10.38 -24.18
CA GLY A 63 -13.42 -9.25 -25.06
C GLY A 63 -12.56 -8.00 -24.79
N PHE A 64 -11.58 -8.06 -23.88
CA PHE A 64 -10.70 -6.93 -23.59
C PHE A 64 -9.22 -7.33 -23.72
N MET A 65 -8.56 -6.77 -24.72
CA MET A 65 -7.13 -6.96 -24.98
C MET A 65 -6.32 -5.88 -24.30
N GLY A 66 -5.14 -6.22 -23.79
CA GLY A 66 -4.14 -5.23 -23.39
C GLY A 66 -3.65 -4.40 -24.57
N LYS A 67 -3.06 -3.24 -24.29
CA LYS A 67 -2.71 -2.20 -25.29
C LYS A 67 -1.59 -2.61 -26.27
N GLY A 68 -0.79 -3.64 -25.96
CA GLY A 68 0.36 -4.06 -26.77
C GLY A 68 1.57 -3.12 -26.62
N VAL A 69 1.83 -2.61 -25.42
CA VAL A 69 2.88 -1.61 -25.15
C VAL A 69 3.99 -2.19 -24.27
N MET A 70 5.24 -1.95 -24.67
CA MET A 70 6.43 -2.17 -23.82
C MET A 70 6.78 -0.89 -23.08
N LEU A 71 7.11 -1.00 -21.77
CA LEU A 71 7.38 0.16 -20.92
C LEU A 71 8.54 1.03 -21.43
N GLY A 72 9.64 0.39 -21.84
CA GLY A 72 10.85 1.11 -22.26
C GLY A 72 10.79 1.69 -23.68
N GLY A 73 9.79 1.31 -24.47
CA GLY A 73 9.79 1.61 -25.90
C GLY A 73 11.04 1.02 -26.61
N LEU A 74 11.32 1.48 -27.80
CA LEU A 74 12.55 1.20 -28.57
C LEU A 74 12.63 2.19 -29.74
N SER A 75 13.66 2.10 -30.59
CA SER A 75 13.79 2.97 -31.77
C SER A 75 12.52 2.96 -32.61
N GLY A 76 11.89 4.14 -32.76
CA GLY A 76 10.62 4.32 -33.43
C GLY A 76 9.36 4.11 -32.57
N ALA A 77 9.49 3.61 -31.33
CA ALA A 77 8.38 3.45 -30.41
C ALA A 77 8.63 4.21 -29.09
N GLN A 78 7.67 5.03 -28.68
CA GLN A 78 7.81 5.86 -27.48
C GLN A 78 7.82 5.02 -26.19
N ARG A 79 8.52 5.52 -25.16
CA ARG A 79 8.46 5.02 -23.79
C ARG A 79 7.04 5.21 -23.23
N ALA A 80 6.56 4.21 -22.53
CA ALA A 80 5.26 4.28 -21.85
C ALA A 80 5.26 5.33 -20.73
N LYS A 81 4.18 6.10 -20.63
CA LYS A 81 3.96 7.06 -19.54
C LYS A 81 3.14 6.39 -18.44
N ILE A 82 3.72 6.33 -17.24
CA ILE A 82 3.11 5.72 -16.05
C ILE A 82 3.03 6.75 -14.94
N VAL A 83 1.91 6.77 -14.23
CA VAL A 83 1.70 7.65 -13.07
C VAL A 83 1.64 6.81 -11.80
N VAL A 84 2.32 7.25 -10.76
CA VAL A 84 2.30 6.67 -9.41
C VAL A 84 1.73 7.71 -8.45
N VAL A 85 0.70 7.35 -7.70
CA VAL A 85 0.05 8.24 -6.73
C VAL A 85 0.47 7.83 -5.33
N GLY A 86 1.23 8.69 -4.65
CA GLY A 86 1.86 8.43 -3.36
C GLY A 86 3.32 8.01 -3.50
N GLY A 87 4.21 8.75 -2.85
CA GLY A 87 5.67 8.52 -2.82
C GLY A 87 6.16 7.80 -1.55
N GLY A 88 5.30 6.99 -0.91
CA GLY A 88 5.68 6.09 0.17
C GLY A 88 6.51 4.91 -0.32
N VAL A 89 6.76 3.91 0.55
CA VAL A 89 7.56 2.72 0.22
C VAL A 89 7.05 2.01 -1.03
N VAL A 90 5.73 1.77 -1.10
CA VAL A 90 5.09 1.12 -2.27
C VAL A 90 5.32 1.92 -3.55
N GLY A 91 5.02 3.23 -3.51
CA GLY A 91 5.11 4.09 -4.70
C GLY A 91 6.53 4.24 -5.19
N MET A 92 7.50 4.46 -4.29
CA MET A 92 8.91 4.60 -4.67
C MET A 92 9.51 3.30 -5.21
N GLU A 93 9.15 2.13 -4.67
CA GLU A 93 9.59 0.83 -5.22
C GLU A 93 8.92 0.54 -6.57
N SER A 94 7.64 0.91 -6.76
CA SER A 94 6.98 0.85 -8.07
C SER A 94 7.67 1.75 -9.08
N ALA A 95 7.88 3.02 -8.74
CA ALA A 95 8.51 4.01 -9.61
C ALA A 95 9.92 3.61 -10.00
N LYS A 96 10.73 3.10 -9.06
CA LYS A 96 12.06 2.56 -9.30
C LYS A 96 12.03 1.45 -10.36
N VAL A 97 11.22 0.41 -10.14
CA VAL A 97 11.18 -0.73 -11.08
C VAL A 97 10.66 -0.31 -12.45
N LEU A 98 9.59 0.50 -12.50
CA LEU A 98 9.03 1.04 -13.75
C LEU A 98 10.07 1.86 -14.53
N SER A 99 10.83 2.72 -13.84
CA SER A 99 11.91 3.51 -14.46
C SER A 99 13.04 2.62 -14.96
N GLN A 100 13.45 1.60 -14.19
CA GLN A 100 14.45 0.61 -14.62
C GLN A 100 13.99 -0.22 -15.84
N MET A 101 12.69 -0.47 -15.97
CA MET A 101 12.10 -1.07 -17.18
C MET A 101 11.96 -0.08 -18.34
N GLY A 102 12.40 1.16 -18.16
CA GLY A 102 12.47 2.20 -19.18
C GLY A 102 11.22 3.07 -19.32
N ALA A 103 10.21 2.95 -18.46
CA ALA A 103 9.04 3.83 -18.51
C ALA A 103 9.39 5.30 -18.20
N LYS A 104 8.56 6.23 -18.67
CA LYS A 104 8.50 7.60 -18.16
C LYS A 104 7.58 7.63 -16.95
N VAL A 105 8.14 7.89 -15.76
CA VAL A 105 7.39 7.80 -14.52
C VAL A 105 7.18 9.18 -13.90
N THR A 106 5.91 9.53 -13.64
CA THR A 106 5.53 10.72 -12.87
C THR A 106 4.94 10.28 -11.53
N ILE A 107 5.48 10.79 -10.41
CA ILE A 107 4.95 10.57 -9.07
C ILE A 107 4.13 11.78 -8.66
N LEU A 108 2.90 11.54 -8.20
CA LEU A 108 2.05 12.53 -7.56
C LEU A 108 2.16 12.36 -6.04
N GLU A 109 2.76 13.34 -5.34
CA GLU A 109 2.99 13.29 -3.89
C GLU A 109 2.51 14.58 -3.22
N LEU A 110 1.92 14.43 -2.04
CA LEU A 110 1.45 15.58 -1.24
C LEU A 110 2.64 16.29 -0.58
N ASP A 111 3.55 15.52 0.02
CA ASP A 111 4.78 16.01 0.66
C ASP A 111 5.99 15.70 -0.24
N TYR A 112 6.13 16.48 -1.31
CA TYR A 112 7.22 16.26 -2.27
C TYR A 112 8.60 16.52 -1.65
N ALA A 113 8.72 17.36 -0.62
CA ALA A 113 9.97 17.64 0.06
C ALA A 113 10.56 16.37 0.71
N LYS A 114 9.71 15.47 1.18
CA LYS A 114 10.12 14.14 1.67
C LYS A 114 10.83 13.32 0.60
N LEU A 115 10.40 13.43 -0.66
CA LEU A 115 10.99 12.67 -1.76
C LEU A 115 12.35 13.21 -2.21
N GLN A 116 12.63 14.51 -2.08
CA GLN A 116 13.92 15.09 -2.46
C GLN A 116 15.09 14.45 -1.71
N ASN A 117 14.85 13.98 -0.48
CA ASN A 117 15.84 13.27 0.33
C ASN A 117 15.82 11.75 0.13
N HIS A 118 14.93 11.23 -0.70
CA HIS A 118 14.86 9.80 -0.97
C HIS A 118 15.98 9.37 -1.92
N PRO A 119 16.74 8.30 -1.62
CA PRO A 119 17.87 7.88 -2.45
C PRO A 119 17.52 7.66 -3.94
N TYR A 120 16.30 7.22 -4.22
CA TYR A 120 15.84 6.94 -5.58
C TYR A 120 15.50 8.19 -6.39
N TYR A 121 15.23 9.31 -5.74
CA TYR A 121 14.88 10.56 -6.43
C TYR A 121 15.98 11.04 -7.40
N HIS A 122 17.25 10.88 -6.98
CA HIS A 122 18.41 11.31 -7.78
C HIS A 122 18.99 10.20 -8.65
N LEU A 123 18.59 8.94 -8.44
CA LEU A 123 19.16 7.78 -9.14
C LEU A 123 18.34 7.38 -10.37
N TYR A 124 17.10 7.79 -10.47
CA TYR A 124 16.18 7.39 -11.54
C TYR A 124 15.55 8.61 -12.20
N ASP A 125 15.20 8.44 -13.47
CA ASP A 125 14.48 9.46 -14.28
C ASP A 125 13.01 9.53 -13.82
N LEU A 126 12.80 10.24 -12.71
CA LEU A 126 11.49 10.39 -12.07
C LEU A 126 11.06 11.86 -12.09
N GLU A 127 9.88 12.13 -12.62
CA GLU A 127 9.20 13.40 -12.45
C GLU A 127 8.37 13.36 -11.17
N VAL A 128 8.45 14.38 -10.33
CA VAL A 128 7.63 14.49 -9.11
C VAL A 128 6.79 15.76 -9.16
N LEU A 129 5.50 15.63 -9.00
CA LEU A 129 4.54 16.73 -8.98
C LEU A 129 3.73 16.68 -7.67
N SER A 130 3.40 17.85 -7.13
CA SER A 130 2.48 17.94 -6.00
C SER A 130 1.05 17.55 -6.40
N VAL A 131 0.33 16.92 -5.47
CA VAL A 131 -1.07 16.51 -5.69
C VAL A 131 -1.98 17.74 -5.74
N ASN A 132 -2.48 18.07 -6.93
CA ASN A 132 -3.55 19.04 -7.18
C ASN A 132 -4.23 18.70 -8.51
N GLU A 133 -5.40 19.28 -8.76
CA GLU A 133 -6.22 18.98 -9.95
C GLU A 133 -5.44 19.17 -11.26
N ALA A 134 -4.70 20.26 -11.40
CA ALA A 134 -3.97 20.57 -12.63
C ALA A 134 -2.86 19.54 -12.90
N ASN A 135 -2.08 19.20 -11.88
CA ASN A 135 -1.00 18.21 -11.96
C ASN A 135 -1.53 16.79 -12.21
N ILE A 136 -2.66 16.42 -11.59
CA ILE A 136 -3.32 15.12 -11.85
C ILE A 136 -3.72 15.03 -13.33
N ILE A 137 -4.36 16.05 -13.88
CA ILE A 137 -4.76 16.09 -15.30
C ILE A 137 -3.52 16.02 -16.20
N GLN A 138 -2.48 16.80 -15.90
CA GLN A 138 -1.23 16.82 -16.67
C GLN A 138 -0.54 15.44 -16.65
N ALA A 139 -0.42 14.83 -15.46
CA ALA A 139 0.22 13.55 -15.31
C ALA A 139 -0.53 12.44 -16.04
N LEU A 140 -1.85 12.37 -15.92
CA LEU A 140 -2.67 11.34 -16.54
C LEU A 140 -2.85 11.52 -18.05
N ASN A 141 -2.62 12.72 -18.60
CA ASN A 141 -2.81 12.95 -20.02
C ASN A 141 -1.84 12.08 -20.86
N GLY A 142 -2.43 11.13 -21.59
CA GLY A 142 -1.70 10.15 -22.40
C GLY A 142 -1.00 9.04 -21.63
N ALA A 143 -1.22 8.91 -20.31
CA ALA A 143 -0.70 7.79 -19.52
C ALA A 143 -1.36 6.47 -19.93
N VAL A 144 -0.59 5.38 -19.91
CA VAL A 144 -1.06 4.02 -20.18
C VAL A 144 -1.10 3.15 -18.91
N GLY A 145 -0.52 3.62 -17.81
CA GLY A 145 -0.56 2.93 -16.52
C GLY A 145 -0.69 3.90 -15.35
N LEU A 146 -1.39 3.45 -14.31
CA LEU A 146 -1.62 4.18 -13.07
C LEU A 146 -1.45 3.23 -11.89
N VAL A 147 -0.62 3.60 -10.91
CA VAL A 147 -0.43 2.87 -9.66
C VAL A 147 -0.91 3.73 -8.50
N GLY A 148 -1.93 3.28 -7.78
CA GLY A 148 -2.37 3.83 -6.50
C GLY A 148 -1.53 3.25 -5.35
N ALA A 149 -0.83 4.12 -4.62
CA ALA A 149 0.09 3.74 -3.56
C ALA A 149 -0.01 4.66 -2.32
N VAL A 150 -1.20 5.22 -2.09
CA VAL A 150 -1.47 6.07 -0.92
C VAL A 150 -1.89 5.19 0.25
N LEU A 151 -1.14 5.25 1.34
CA LEU A 151 -1.45 4.59 2.60
C LEU A 151 -1.71 5.64 3.68
N VAL A 152 -2.85 5.52 4.35
CA VAL A 152 -3.14 6.26 5.60
C VAL A 152 -3.34 5.23 6.70
N THR A 153 -2.41 5.17 7.64
CA THR A 153 -2.41 4.15 8.69
C THR A 153 -3.68 4.23 9.54
N ALA A 154 -4.31 3.07 9.77
CA ALA A 154 -5.52 2.92 10.59
C ALA A 154 -6.73 3.78 10.17
N SER A 155 -6.83 4.15 8.88
CA SER A 155 -7.99 4.85 8.33
C SER A 155 -8.24 4.48 6.86
N GLN A 156 -9.42 4.83 6.36
CA GLN A 156 -9.72 4.66 4.94
C GLN A 156 -8.85 5.59 4.08
N THR A 157 -8.40 5.07 2.95
CA THR A 157 -7.62 5.84 1.98
C THR A 157 -8.48 6.91 1.30
N PRO A 158 -8.05 8.18 1.25
CA PRO A 158 -8.81 9.22 0.55
C PRO A 158 -8.80 8.97 -0.96
N LYS A 159 -9.91 9.32 -1.63
CA LYS A 159 -9.99 9.26 -3.09
C LYS A 159 -9.23 10.44 -3.71
N VAL A 160 -8.05 10.16 -4.23
CA VAL A 160 -7.16 11.14 -4.87
C VAL A 160 -7.45 11.23 -6.37
N ILE A 161 -7.62 10.07 -7.02
CA ILE A 161 -7.92 9.99 -8.45
C ILE A 161 -9.41 9.70 -8.62
N LEU A 162 -10.12 10.66 -9.21
CA LEU A 162 -11.54 10.55 -9.46
C LEU A 162 -11.80 9.97 -10.84
N ARG A 163 -12.99 9.39 -11.04
CA ARG A 163 -13.45 8.82 -12.32
C ARG A 163 -13.21 9.76 -13.52
N ARG A 164 -13.50 11.05 -13.34
CA ARG A 164 -13.28 12.06 -14.41
C ARG A 164 -11.83 12.17 -14.85
N HIS A 165 -10.87 11.92 -13.97
CA HIS A 165 -9.44 11.99 -14.28
C HIS A 165 -9.00 10.84 -15.18
N LEU A 166 -9.57 9.64 -15.00
CA LEU A 166 -9.23 8.45 -15.78
C LEU A 166 -9.49 8.61 -17.27
N LYS A 167 -10.45 9.47 -17.65
CA LYS A 167 -10.73 9.82 -19.05
C LYS A 167 -9.55 10.49 -19.78
N ARG A 168 -8.51 10.92 -19.06
CA ARG A 168 -7.26 11.46 -19.63
C ARG A 168 -6.28 10.37 -20.01
N MET A 169 -6.43 9.18 -19.45
CA MET A 169 -5.60 8.04 -19.79
C MET A 169 -5.93 7.50 -21.19
N GLN A 170 -4.98 6.81 -21.76
CA GLN A 170 -5.23 6.10 -23.02
C GLN A 170 -6.08 4.86 -22.73
N LYS A 171 -7.11 4.63 -23.58
CA LYS A 171 -7.90 3.40 -23.54
C LYS A 171 -7.03 2.14 -23.56
N GLN A 172 -7.50 1.06 -22.99
CA GLN A 172 -6.77 -0.19 -22.78
C GLN A 172 -5.52 -0.02 -21.88
N GLY A 173 -5.44 1.08 -21.15
CA GLY A 173 -4.45 1.27 -20.09
C GLY A 173 -4.77 0.42 -18.86
N VAL A 174 -3.84 0.44 -17.90
CA VAL A 174 -3.89 -0.40 -16.70
C VAL A 174 -3.91 0.47 -15.44
N VAL A 175 -4.81 0.16 -14.51
CA VAL A 175 -4.95 0.79 -13.21
C VAL A 175 -4.74 -0.27 -12.13
N ILE A 176 -3.75 -0.06 -11.27
CA ILE A 176 -3.48 -0.93 -10.11
C ILE A 176 -3.58 -0.09 -8.85
N ASP A 177 -4.38 -0.51 -7.88
CA ASP A 177 -4.40 0.15 -6.58
C ASP A 177 -3.95 -0.82 -5.49
N VAL A 178 -2.77 -0.54 -4.93
CA VAL A 178 -2.15 -1.39 -3.90
C VAL A 178 -2.84 -1.23 -2.54
N ALA A 179 -3.54 -0.11 -2.32
CA ALA A 179 -4.27 0.18 -1.11
C ALA A 179 -5.77 -0.19 -1.20
N CYS A 180 -6.14 -1.07 -2.12
CA CYS A 180 -7.54 -1.44 -2.39
C CYS A 180 -8.25 -2.04 -1.17
N ASP A 181 -7.54 -2.70 -0.27
CA ASP A 181 -8.03 -3.24 0.99
C ASP A 181 -8.46 -2.13 1.98
N LEU A 182 -7.86 -0.94 1.88
CA LEU A 182 -8.23 0.29 2.61
C LEU A 182 -9.22 1.17 1.84
N GLY A 183 -9.89 0.61 0.85
CA GLY A 183 -10.79 1.32 -0.03
C GLY A 183 -10.12 1.90 -1.29
N GLY A 184 -8.79 1.97 -1.34
CA GLY A 184 -8.02 2.49 -2.47
C GLY A 184 -8.09 4.01 -2.67
N CYS A 185 -7.08 4.58 -3.31
CA CYS A 185 -7.01 6.01 -3.61
C CYS A 185 -7.64 6.39 -4.97
N ILE A 186 -8.04 5.40 -5.75
CA ILE A 186 -8.69 5.59 -7.05
C ILE A 186 -10.20 5.34 -6.88
N GLU A 187 -11.04 6.24 -7.38
CA GLU A 187 -12.49 6.18 -7.15
C GLU A 187 -13.15 4.92 -7.71
N THR A 188 -12.70 4.46 -8.87
CA THR A 188 -13.25 3.30 -9.58
C THR A 188 -12.74 1.95 -9.06
N ILE A 189 -11.79 1.95 -8.11
CA ILE A 189 -11.23 0.69 -7.62
C ILE A 189 -12.19 -0.01 -6.67
N HIS A 190 -12.31 -1.31 -6.82
CA HIS A 190 -12.94 -2.22 -5.86
C HIS A 190 -12.10 -3.49 -5.70
N GLN A 191 -12.30 -4.18 -4.58
CA GLN A 191 -11.53 -5.40 -4.31
C GLN A 191 -11.90 -6.52 -5.28
N THR A 192 -10.87 -7.23 -5.71
CA THR A 192 -10.94 -8.43 -6.52
C THR A 192 -10.27 -9.61 -5.79
N SER A 193 -9.98 -10.71 -6.46
CA SER A 193 -9.32 -11.86 -5.88
C SER A 193 -8.20 -12.38 -6.78
N HIS A 194 -7.28 -13.15 -6.24
CA HIS A 194 -6.21 -13.77 -7.05
C HIS A 194 -6.73 -14.70 -8.14
N SER A 195 -7.91 -15.30 -7.96
CA SER A 195 -8.56 -16.17 -8.99
C SER A 195 -9.30 -15.37 -10.06
N ASN A 196 -9.70 -14.12 -9.77
CA ASN A 196 -10.33 -13.21 -10.72
C ASN A 196 -9.78 -11.79 -10.46
N PRO A 197 -8.52 -11.50 -10.89
CA PRO A 197 -7.76 -10.37 -10.39
C PRO A 197 -8.11 -9.03 -11.03
N VAL A 198 -8.77 -9.05 -12.19
CA VAL A 198 -8.99 -7.84 -13.00
C VAL A 198 -10.42 -7.69 -13.48
N TYR A 199 -10.81 -6.46 -13.73
CA TYR A 199 -12.07 -6.08 -14.38
C TYR A 199 -11.85 -4.85 -15.27
N VAL A 200 -12.84 -4.52 -16.09
CA VAL A 200 -12.79 -3.37 -17.00
C VAL A 200 -13.76 -2.31 -16.53
N GLU A 201 -13.28 -1.07 -16.38
CA GLU A 201 -14.07 0.11 -16.11
C GLU A 201 -13.44 1.34 -16.78
N GLU A 202 -14.22 2.28 -17.31
CA GLU A 202 -13.76 3.45 -18.08
C GLU A 202 -12.79 3.10 -19.25
N ASP A 203 -13.00 1.96 -19.92
CA ASP A 203 -12.11 1.41 -20.97
C ASP A 203 -10.66 1.14 -20.48
N LEU A 204 -10.47 0.96 -19.17
CA LEU A 204 -9.20 0.64 -18.52
C LEU A 204 -9.30 -0.69 -17.76
N LEU A 205 -8.22 -1.46 -17.73
CA LEU A 205 -8.12 -2.66 -16.93
C LEU A 205 -7.75 -2.31 -15.49
N HIS A 206 -8.57 -2.71 -14.54
CA HIS A 206 -8.37 -2.46 -13.11
C HIS A 206 -7.91 -3.72 -12.39
N TYR A 207 -6.90 -3.59 -11.54
CA TYR A 207 -6.41 -4.63 -10.64
C TYR A 207 -6.53 -4.14 -9.20
N GLY A 208 -7.34 -4.82 -8.39
CA GLY A 208 -7.64 -4.46 -6.99
C GLY A 208 -7.55 -5.66 -6.05
N VAL A 209 -6.53 -6.51 -6.21
CA VAL A 209 -6.37 -7.70 -5.35
C VAL A 209 -5.71 -7.30 -4.02
N PRO A 210 -6.38 -7.51 -2.88
CA PRO A 210 -5.78 -7.27 -1.58
C PRO A 210 -4.64 -8.26 -1.31
N ASN A 211 -3.72 -7.87 -0.42
CA ASN A 211 -2.56 -8.70 -0.07
C ASN A 211 -1.76 -9.18 -1.29
N MET A 212 -1.45 -8.28 -2.22
CA MET A 212 -0.61 -8.55 -3.39
C MET A 212 0.66 -9.37 -3.09
N PRO A 213 1.40 -9.13 -1.97
CA PRO A 213 2.58 -9.91 -1.61
C PRO A 213 2.34 -11.43 -1.53
N GLY A 214 1.10 -11.87 -1.37
CA GLY A 214 0.71 -13.29 -1.34
C GLY A 214 1.06 -14.07 -2.61
N ILE A 215 1.11 -13.44 -3.79
CA ILE A 215 1.53 -14.12 -5.04
C ILE A 215 3.05 -14.37 -5.10
N ALA A 216 3.83 -13.67 -4.29
CA ALA A 216 5.27 -13.89 -4.12
C ALA A 216 5.56 -14.55 -2.74
N ALA A 217 4.75 -15.54 -2.35
CA ALA A 217 4.66 -16.07 -1.00
C ALA A 217 6.02 -16.49 -0.39
N LYS A 218 6.88 -17.15 -1.16
CA LYS A 218 8.22 -17.56 -0.67
C LYS A 218 9.07 -16.35 -0.25
N THR A 219 9.17 -15.34 -1.12
CA THR A 219 9.94 -14.12 -0.82
C THR A 219 9.31 -13.35 0.32
N SER A 220 8.00 -13.18 0.30
CA SER A 220 7.23 -12.46 1.31
C SER A 220 7.35 -13.09 2.68
N SER A 221 7.19 -14.41 2.81
CA SER A 221 7.29 -15.11 4.09
C SER A 221 8.68 -14.99 4.71
N VAL A 222 9.74 -15.14 3.91
CA VAL A 222 11.12 -15.01 4.40
C VAL A 222 11.40 -13.59 4.87
N ALA A 223 11.02 -12.59 4.06
CA ALA A 223 11.24 -11.18 4.39
C ALA A 223 10.43 -10.74 5.63
N TYR A 224 9.17 -11.17 5.72
CA TYR A 224 8.33 -10.90 6.88
C TYR A 224 8.85 -11.57 8.16
N SER A 225 9.22 -12.85 8.08
CA SER A 225 9.78 -13.58 9.22
C SER A 225 11.05 -12.92 9.73
N HIS A 226 11.94 -12.51 8.82
CA HIS A 226 13.17 -11.82 9.20
C HIS A 226 12.90 -10.49 9.90
N ALA A 227 11.95 -9.71 9.40
CA ALA A 227 11.58 -8.42 9.98
C ALA A 227 10.84 -8.55 11.32
N SER A 228 9.98 -9.56 11.48
CA SER A 228 9.18 -9.75 12.69
C SER A 228 9.89 -10.51 13.81
N ALA A 229 10.88 -11.34 13.50
CA ALA A 229 11.56 -12.18 14.48
C ALA A 229 12.16 -11.42 15.68
N PRO A 230 12.85 -10.28 15.51
CA PRO A 230 13.37 -9.53 16.67
C PRO A 230 12.27 -9.08 17.63
N TYR A 231 11.11 -8.68 17.08
CA TYR A 231 9.95 -8.24 17.87
C TYR A 231 9.30 -9.40 18.63
N LEU A 232 9.15 -10.55 17.96
CA LEU A 232 8.60 -11.76 18.58
C LEU A 232 9.51 -12.27 19.69
N LEU A 233 10.83 -12.36 19.45
CA LEU A 233 11.79 -12.79 20.45
C LEU A 233 11.80 -11.86 21.66
N TYR A 234 11.79 -10.56 21.44
CA TYR A 234 11.71 -9.58 22.52
C TYR A 234 10.42 -9.73 23.34
N TYR A 235 9.27 -9.95 22.67
CA TYR A 235 8.00 -10.22 23.34
C TYR A 235 8.05 -11.50 24.20
N LEU A 236 8.64 -12.58 23.69
CA LEU A 236 8.76 -13.84 24.41
C LEU A 236 9.64 -13.73 25.65
N GLU A 237 10.68 -12.90 25.58
CA GLU A 237 11.63 -12.68 26.69
C GLU A 237 11.06 -11.73 27.77
N HIS A 238 10.35 -10.69 27.37
CA HIS A 238 9.94 -9.59 28.26
C HIS A 238 8.45 -9.51 28.56
N GLY A 239 7.64 -10.38 27.94
CA GLY A 239 6.18 -10.38 28.04
C GLY A 239 5.53 -9.12 27.47
N LEU A 240 4.20 -9.03 27.60
CA LEU A 240 3.41 -7.93 27.01
C LEU A 240 3.86 -6.56 27.56
N ARG A 241 3.99 -6.40 28.87
CA ARG A 241 4.38 -5.11 29.46
C ARG A 241 5.77 -4.65 29.01
N GLY A 242 6.74 -5.56 29.02
CA GLY A 242 8.10 -5.27 28.56
C GLY A 242 8.12 -4.92 27.06
N PHE A 243 7.36 -5.66 26.26
CA PHE A 243 7.23 -5.38 24.84
C PHE A 243 6.64 -3.98 24.57
N LEU A 244 5.55 -3.60 25.23
CA LEU A 244 4.91 -2.30 25.04
C LEU A 244 5.77 -1.11 25.52
N LYS A 245 6.77 -1.36 26.38
CA LYS A 245 7.75 -0.38 26.84
C LYS A 245 9.08 -0.42 26.09
N ALA A 246 9.18 -1.26 25.07
CA ALA A 246 10.45 -1.47 24.37
C ALA A 246 10.97 -0.16 23.76
N ASP A 247 12.23 0.14 24.06
CA ASP A 247 12.97 1.29 23.53
C ASP A 247 14.43 0.91 23.28
N THR A 248 14.61 -0.02 22.35
CA THR A 248 15.94 -0.46 21.91
C THR A 248 16.24 0.08 20.51
N LYS A 249 17.46 -0.14 20.02
CA LYS A 249 17.83 0.25 18.65
C LYS A 249 17.05 -0.50 17.56
N ILE A 250 16.46 -1.65 17.88
CA ILE A 250 15.76 -2.53 16.93
C ILE A 250 14.27 -2.58 17.26
N VAL A 251 13.92 -2.84 18.52
CA VAL A 251 12.54 -2.96 18.99
C VAL A 251 12.19 -1.72 19.79
N ALA A 252 11.40 -0.86 19.22
CA ALA A 252 10.93 0.38 19.85
C ALA A 252 9.54 0.77 19.34
N ASN A 253 8.89 1.72 20.00
CA ASN A 253 7.59 2.29 19.63
C ASN A 253 6.50 1.23 19.37
N THR A 254 6.56 0.11 20.08
CA THR A 254 5.68 -1.05 19.90
C THR A 254 4.27 -0.81 20.44
N LEU A 255 4.07 0.23 21.23
CA LEU A 255 2.80 0.58 21.85
C LEU A 255 1.67 0.78 20.82
N GLY A 256 1.99 1.39 19.66
CA GLY A 256 1.06 1.55 18.55
C GLY A 256 0.61 0.23 17.88
N GLY A 257 1.34 -0.87 18.16
CA GLY A 257 0.98 -2.21 17.69
C GLY A 257 -0.17 -2.85 18.46
N LEU A 258 -0.45 -2.42 19.71
CA LEU A 258 -1.57 -2.96 20.46
C LEU A 258 -2.89 -2.57 19.78
N SER A 259 -3.68 -3.56 19.37
CA SER A 259 -4.94 -3.32 18.63
C SER A 259 -6.20 -3.72 19.39
N ALA A 260 -6.09 -4.65 20.33
CA ALA A 260 -7.15 -4.99 21.27
C ALA A 260 -6.55 -5.46 22.61
N TYR A 261 -7.25 -5.21 23.72
CA TYR A 261 -6.88 -5.66 25.04
C TYR A 261 -8.08 -5.76 25.96
N ASN A 262 -8.28 -6.92 26.58
CA ASN A 262 -9.23 -7.19 27.66
C ASN A 262 -10.62 -6.55 27.46
N GLY A 263 -11.22 -6.73 26.28
CA GLY A 263 -12.56 -6.24 25.96
C GLY A 263 -12.61 -4.82 25.39
N TYR A 264 -11.48 -4.24 25.00
CA TYR A 264 -11.40 -2.93 24.38
C TYR A 264 -10.62 -2.98 23.06
N ILE A 265 -11.02 -2.18 22.10
CA ILE A 265 -10.18 -1.80 20.94
C ILE A 265 -9.24 -0.70 21.41
N THR A 266 -7.98 -0.77 21.01
CA THR A 266 -6.94 0.18 21.45
C THR A 266 -6.44 1.10 20.32
N GLN A 267 -6.98 0.95 19.12
CA GLN A 267 -6.77 1.84 17.97
C GLN A 267 -8.01 2.74 17.82
N GLU A 268 -7.82 4.04 18.08
CA GLU A 268 -8.92 5.01 18.16
C GLU A 268 -9.71 5.12 16.85
N GLY A 269 -9.02 5.10 15.70
CA GLY A 269 -9.65 5.16 14.38
C GLY A 269 -10.62 4.00 14.13
N ILE A 270 -10.23 2.78 14.52
CA ILE A 270 -11.06 1.57 14.40
C ILE A 270 -12.26 1.67 15.34
N ALA A 271 -12.02 2.03 16.61
CA ALA A 271 -13.06 2.15 17.60
C ALA A 271 -14.12 3.17 17.17
N LYS A 272 -13.71 4.34 16.66
CA LYS A 272 -14.62 5.36 16.13
C LYS A 272 -15.38 4.89 14.91
N THR A 273 -14.72 4.24 13.95
CA THR A 273 -15.36 3.75 12.71
C THR A 273 -16.50 2.78 12.98
N PHE A 274 -16.32 1.90 13.96
CA PHE A 274 -17.30 0.85 14.27
C PHE A 274 -18.15 1.12 15.53
N ASN A 275 -17.94 2.26 16.18
CA ASN A 275 -18.60 2.64 17.43
C ASN A 275 -18.43 1.57 18.52
N LEU A 276 -17.17 1.22 18.81
CA LEU A 276 -16.79 0.17 19.76
C LEU A 276 -16.14 0.74 21.03
N ALA A 277 -16.11 -0.06 22.10
CA ALA A 277 -15.44 0.29 23.34
C ALA A 277 -13.94 0.52 23.11
N PHE A 278 -13.45 1.68 23.52
CA PHE A 278 -12.07 2.15 23.31
C PHE A 278 -11.34 2.32 24.64
N LYS A 279 -10.09 1.92 24.67
CA LYS A 279 -9.12 2.24 25.72
C LYS A 279 -7.77 2.51 25.05
N SER A 280 -7.13 3.62 25.36
CA SER A 280 -5.86 3.95 24.73
C SER A 280 -4.75 2.95 25.12
N PRO A 281 -3.77 2.68 24.26
CA PRO A 281 -2.64 1.82 24.60
C PRO A 281 -1.88 2.30 25.84
N SER A 282 -1.81 3.63 26.07
CA SER A 282 -1.17 4.20 27.24
C SER A 282 -1.92 3.95 28.56
N GLU A 283 -3.26 3.86 28.52
CA GLU A 283 -4.07 3.46 29.67
C GLU A 283 -3.87 1.98 29.96
N VAL A 284 -3.87 1.12 28.92
CA VAL A 284 -3.59 -0.32 29.07
C VAL A 284 -2.22 -0.51 29.73
N LEU A 285 -1.20 0.23 29.31
CA LEU A 285 0.16 0.12 29.85
C LEU A 285 0.24 0.47 31.33
N LYS A 286 -0.65 1.33 31.86
CA LYS A 286 -0.72 1.66 33.30
C LYS A 286 -1.37 0.56 34.11
N GLU A 287 -2.24 -0.28 33.49
CA GLU A 287 -2.92 -1.39 34.14
C GLU A 287 -2.07 -2.67 34.20
N LEU A 288 -1.10 -2.83 33.26
CA LEU A 288 -0.13 -3.92 33.22
C LEU A 288 1.01 -3.70 34.24
#